data_9f8cf645273414969a5e4e6b446b4cf6
#
_entry.id   9f8cf645273414969a5e4e6b446b4cf6
#
_cell.length_a   1.000
_cell.length_b   1.000
_cell.length_c   1.000
_cell.angle_alpha   90.00
_cell.angle_beta   90.00
_cell.angle_gamma   90.00
#
_symmetry.space_group_name_H-M   'P 1'
#
loop_
_entity.id
_entity.type
_entity.pdbx_description
1 polymer ?
#
loop_
_entity_poly.entity_id
_entity_poly.type
_entity_poly.pdbx_seq_one_letter_code
_entity_poly.pdbx_strand_id
1 'polypeptide(L)'
;MNKNPIDAATRKKAQDIRFSYAVQAPAGSGKTELLNLRFLRLLAICEKPEEVLAITFTRKAANEMSNRILNTLESAANNQSKTNFKSQHEEDRFSAAKAVLQRDAQLEWHLLESPSRLRIQTIDSFCLFLARNLPVLSNCGGEVQVSDRPDECYQQAIDDFLGLLDKDLSISPAIGRLLLQLDNNTAKVSKLLIELLKKRDQWIGPIIYSAESPDLVFNQLQDNITELIEESTARAKTLVQPHKTILVELASFAASNLPKNGTNPIRSLLKLNNLPRTNAEDLANWQGLANLLITTKKNEPTWRKQVDKRLGFPTSSGNKQDEELFKAKKKTMHKLLAELAQGDNQLLLSTLNYLRLLPAQEDINHDFLKLLTEVLPTLLAQLRVTFAAKNTVDYPEITHAALSVLGDDVSPTDLALSLDYRINHILVDEFQDTSSMQQILLEKLTAGWEQTDGRTFFVVGDAMQSCYGFRDANVGLFLALRENGLGNIPLIPIDLQTNFRSNA
;
A
#
# COMPACT_ATOMS: atom_id res chain seq x y z
N MET A 1 5.27 -26.63 30.22
CA MET A 1 6.58 -26.28 29.66
C MET A 1 6.39 -25.03 28.74
N ASN A 2 6.73 -23.83 29.22
CA ASN A 2 6.73 -22.62 28.38
C ASN A 2 7.91 -22.75 27.39
N LYS A 3 7.66 -23.29 26.21
CA LYS A 3 8.64 -23.19 25.12
C LYS A 3 8.67 -21.72 24.70
N ASN A 4 9.82 -21.06 24.88
CA ASN A 4 10.01 -19.74 24.29
C ASN A 4 9.69 -19.81 22.78
N PRO A 5 8.98 -18.82 22.24
CA PRO A 5 8.69 -18.77 20.81
C PRO A 5 9.99 -18.82 19.99
N ILE A 6 9.96 -19.44 18.83
CA ILE A 6 11.15 -19.60 17.94
C ILE A 6 11.77 -18.22 17.63
N ASP A 7 10.96 -17.17 17.58
CA ASP A 7 11.33 -15.78 17.31
C ASP A 7 11.51 -14.92 18.56
N ALA A 8 11.74 -15.51 19.74
CA ALA A 8 11.86 -14.77 21.01
C ALA A 8 12.99 -13.73 20.99
N ALA A 9 14.15 -14.07 20.43
CA ALA A 9 15.28 -13.13 20.29
C ALA A 9 14.93 -11.96 19.37
N THR A 10 14.24 -12.22 18.27
CA THR A 10 13.78 -11.24 17.30
C THR A 10 12.73 -10.29 17.92
N ARG A 11 11.80 -10.83 18.71
CA ARG A 11 10.82 -10.02 19.49
C ARG A 11 11.50 -9.13 20.51
N LYS A 12 12.52 -9.64 21.21
CA LYS A 12 13.29 -8.85 22.16
C LYS A 12 14.02 -7.71 21.46
N LYS A 13 14.58 -7.95 20.26
CA LYS A 13 15.19 -6.91 19.43
C LYS A 13 14.18 -5.83 19.02
N ALA A 14 12.98 -6.21 18.57
CA ALA A 14 11.92 -5.27 18.19
C ALA A 14 11.39 -4.42 19.35
N GLN A 15 11.63 -4.83 20.58
CA GLN A 15 11.27 -4.08 21.80
C GLN A 15 12.30 -3.01 22.19
N ASP A 16 13.47 -2.97 21.53
CA ASP A 16 14.47 -1.93 21.81
C ASP A 16 14.00 -0.59 21.22
N ILE A 17 13.67 0.33 22.10
CA ILE A 17 13.07 1.62 21.73
C ILE A 17 14.05 2.61 21.11
N ARG A 18 15.36 2.30 21.08
CA ARG A 18 16.41 3.18 20.53
C ARG A 18 16.48 3.15 19.00
N PHE A 19 15.84 2.15 18.36
CA PHE A 19 15.95 1.92 16.92
C PHE A 19 14.57 1.93 16.27
N SER A 20 14.57 2.29 14.98
CA SER A 20 13.41 2.24 14.11
C SER A 20 13.32 0.87 13.43
N TYR A 21 12.11 0.30 13.32
CA TYR A 21 11.89 -1.05 12.81
C TYR A 21 10.71 -1.14 11.84
N ALA A 22 10.84 -2.00 10.84
CA ALA A 22 9.74 -2.46 10.00
C ALA A 22 9.47 -3.95 10.24
N VAL A 23 8.36 -4.26 10.90
CA VAL A 23 8.02 -5.59 11.40
C VAL A 23 7.00 -6.26 10.50
N GLN A 24 7.39 -7.35 9.83
CA GLN A 24 6.48 -8.27 9.15
C GLN A 24 5.88 -9.21 10.20
N ALA A 25 4.56 -9.18 10.36
CA ALA A 25 3.89 -9.89 11.43
C ALA A 25 2.60 -10.56 10.92
N PRO A 26 2.60 -11.87 10.62
CA PRO A 26 1.41 -12.60 10.19
C PRO A 26 0.27 -12.55 11.23
N ALA A 27 -0.96 -12.84 10.80
CA ALA A 27 -2.10 -12.90 11.70
C ALA A 27 -1.84 -13.87 12.87
N GLY A 28 -2.17 -13.42 14.07
CA GLY A 28 -1.97 -14.22 15.29
C GLY A 28 -0.53 -14.27 15.80
N SER A 29 0.41 -13.52 15.19
CA SER A 29 1.80 -13.44 15.64
C SER A 29 2.02 -12.57 16.89
N GLY A 30 0.97 -11.93 17.43
CA GLY A 30 1.07 -11.05 18.59
C GLY A 30 1.60 -9.63 18.27
N LYS A 31 1.39 -9.12 17.05
CA LYS A 31 1.78 -7.78 16.62
C LYS A 31 1.26 -6.67 17.53
N THR A 32 -0.02 -6.71 17.89
CA THR A 32 -0.65 -5.71 18.78
C THR A 32 -0.03 -5.70 20.18
N GLU A 33 0.36 -6.86 20.70
CA GLU A 33 1.05 -6.96 22.00
C GLU A 33 2.44 -6.32 21.94
N LEU A 34 3.17 -6.52 20.85
CA LEU A 34 4.47 -5.91 20.62
C LEU A 34 4.36 -4.38 20.54
N LEU A 35 3.35 -3.88 19.80
CA LEU A 35 3.05 -2.44 19.71
C LEU A 35 2.73 -1.84 21.07
N ASN A 36 1.84 -2.47 21.86
CA ASN A 36 1.44 -2.01 23.17
C ASN A 36 2.62 -1.93 24.15
N LEU A 37 3.46 -2.96 24.15
CA LEU A 37 4.64 -2.97 25.02
C LEU A 37 5.65 -1.89 24.62
N ARG A 38 5.88 -1.70 23.32
CA ARG A 38 6.76 -0.65 22.82
C ARG A 38 6.22 0.74 23.16
N PHE A 39 4.92 0.97 22.99
CA PHE A 39 4.25 2.20 23.35
C PHE A 39 4.44 2.55 24.84
N LEU A 40 4.22 1.58 25.74
CA LEU A 40 4.44 1.77 27.18
C LEU A 40 5.91 2.09 27.50
N ARG A 41 6.87 1.40 26.85
CA ARG A 41 8.30 1.67 27.08
C ARG A 41 8.70 3.06 26.60
N LEU A 42 8.14 3.55 25.51
CA LEU A 42 8.37 4.92 25.02
C LEU A 42 7.78 5.95 25.97
N LEU A 43 6.54 5.76 26.41
CA LEU A 43 5.94 6.65 27.42
C LEU A 43 6.79 6.76 28.69
N ALA A 44 7.42 5.67 29.13
CA ALA A 44 8.23 5.68 30.35
C ALA A 44 9.47 6.57 30.27
N ILE A 45 9.90 6.99 29.06
CA ILE A 45 11.08 7.84 28.86
C ILE A 45 10.74 9.26 28.38
N CYS A 46 9.53 9.50 27.87
CA CYS A 46 9.13 10.78 27.31
C CYS A 46 8.95 11.86 28.40
N GLU A 47 9.02 13.13 28.00
CA GLU A 47 8.68 14.26 28.86
C GLU A 47 7.18 14.56 28.87
N LYS A 48 6.52 14.31 27.74
CA LYS A 48 5.07 14.47 27.57
C LYS A 48 4.49 13.24 26.91
N PRO A 49 3.31 12.77 27.31
CA PRO A 49 2.68 11.61 26.68
C PRO A 49 2.34 11.84 25.20
N GLU A 50 2.16 13.09 24.81
CA GLU A 50 1.88 13.52 23.44
C GLU A 50 3.06 13.33 22.46
N GLU A 51 4.27 13.04 22.97
CA GLU A 51 5.45 12.76 22.16
C GLU A 51 5.39 11.40 21.47
N VAL A 52 4.52 10.49 21.93
CA VAL A 52 4.31 9.18 21.34
C VAL A 52 2.99 9.17 20.58
N LEU A 53 3.07 9.06 19.24
CA LEU A 53 1.91 8.96 18.37
C LEU A 53 1.75 7.50 17.88
N ALA A 54 0.62 6.88 18.19
CA ALA A 54 0.24 5.59 17.65
C ALA A 54 -0.88 5.74 16.60
N ILE A 55 -0.61 5.28 15.41
CA ILE A 55 -1.52 5.35 14.26
C ILE A 55 -2.02 3.95 13.94
N THR A 56 -3.34 3.82 13.80
CA THR A 56 -4.01 2.59 13.38
C THR A 56 -4.86 2.87 12.15
N PHE A 57 -5.30 1.81 11.46
CA PHE A 57 -6.14 1.98 10.28
C PHE A 57 -7.64 2.13 10.62
N THR A 58 -8.12 1.51 11.69
CA THR A 58 -9.54 1.55 12.08
C THR A 58 -9.77 2.15 13.46
N ARG A 59 -10.88 2.85 13.63
CA ARG A 59 -11.32 3.37 14.95
C ARG A 59 -11.42 2.28 16.00
N LYS A 60 -11.85 1.06 15.58
CA LYS A 60 -11.94 -0.08 16.48
C LYS A 60 -10.55 -0.51 16.99
N ALA A 61 -9.55 -0.58 16.10
CA ALA A 61 -8.18 -0.91 16.49
C ALA A 61 -7.57 0.15 17.42
N ALA A 62 -7.78 1.44 17.12
CA ALA A 62 -7.33 2.54 17.99
C ALA A 62 -7.93 2.44 19.39
N ASN A 63 -9.26 2.23 19.49
CA ASN A 63 -9.94 2.07 20.76
C ASN A 63 -9.49 0.81 21.52
N GLU A 64 -9.27 -0.31 20.81
CA GLU A 64 -8.78 -1.54 21.41
C GLU A 64 -7.37 -1.37 21.97
N MET A 65 -6.47 -0.72 21.23
CA MET A 65 -5.12 -0.39 21.67
C MET A 65 -5.14 0.52 22.91
N SER A 66 -5.91 1.61 22.87
CA SER A 66 -6.07 2.55 23.98
C SER A 66 -6.60 1.84 25.23
N ASN A 67 -7.68 1.07 25.12
CA ASN A 67 -8.24 0.33 26.24
C ASN A 67 -7.27 -0.70 26.83
N ARG A 68 -6.49 -1.39 26.02
CA ARG A 68 -5.49 -2.36 26.49
C ARG A 68 -4.37 -1.67 27.27
N ILE A 69 -3.92 -0.50 26.82
CA ILE A 69 -2.90 0.30 27.52
C ILE A 69 -3.45 0.81 28.85
N LEU A 70 -4.64 1.42 28.86
CA LEU A 70 -5.28 1.92 30.08
C LEU A 70 -5.52 0.81 31.10
N ASN A 71 -6.12 -0.32 30.69
CA ASN A 71 -6.33 -1.47 31.59
C ASN A 71 -5.01 -2.00 32.17
N THR A 72 -3.91 -1.92 31.39
CA THR A 72 -2.58 -2.33 31.87
C THR A 72 -2.06 -1.35 32.92
N LEU A 73 -2.22 -0.05 32.72
CA LEU A 73 -1.85 0.99 33.70
C LEU A 73 -2.69 0.87 34.97
N GLU A 74 -4.01 0.73 34.87
CA GLU A 74 -4.92 0.51 36.00
C GLU A 74 -4.55 -0.74 36.79
N SER A 75 -4.28 -1.87 36.09
CA SER A 75 -3.84 -3.09 36.74
C SER A 75 -2.52 -2.92 37.48
N ALA A 76 -1.58 -2.16 36.93
CA ALA A 76 -0.30 -1.87 37.56
C ALA A 76 -0.45 -0.92 38.76
N ALA A 77 -1.37 0.05 38.68
CA ALA A 77 -1.70 0.98 39.78
C ALA A 77 -2.32 0.22 40.98
N ASN A 78 -3.30 -0.67 40.70
CA ASN A 78 -4.04 -1.41 41.72
C ASN A 78 -3.26 -2.57 42.32
N ASN A 79 -2.26 -3.14 41.63
CA ASN A 79 -1.53 -4.33 42.04
C ASN A 79 -0.02 -4.07 42.17
N GLN A 80 0.36 -3.03 42.89
CA GLN A 80 1.77 -2.59 43.03
C GLN A 80 2.74 -3.70 43.54
N SER A 81 2.24 -4.70 44.26
CA SER A 81 3.02 -5.79 44.86
C SER A 81 2.93 -7.12 44.06
N LYS A 82 2.44 -7.13 42.84
CA LYS A 82 2.32 -8.34 42.03
C LYS A 82 3.71 -8.92 41.75
N THR A 83 3.94 -10.17 42.17
CA THR A 83 5.19 -10.90 41.97
C THR A 83 5.03 -12.18 41.14
N ASN A 84 3.79 -12.69 40.99
CA ASN A 84 3.51 -13.90 40.25
C ASN A 84 2.95 -13.57 38.86
N PHE A 85 3.75 -13.83 37.82
CA PHE A 85 3.38 -13.63 36.42
C PHE A 85 3.25 -14.98 35.71
N LYS A 86 2.28 -15.09 34.82
CA LYS A 86 2.05 -16.32 34.01
C LYS A 86 3.07 -16.48 32.89
N SER A 87 3.70 -15.39 32.46
CA SER A 87 4.69 -15.38 31.39
C SER A 87 5.66 -14.20 31.54
N GLN A 88 6.85 -14.31 30.94
CA GLN A 88 7.81 -13.22 30.84
C GLN A 88 7.20 -11.98 30.19
N HIS A 89 6.37 -12.17 29.17
CA HIS A 89 5.69 -11.07 28.49
C HIS A 89 4.73 -10.28 29.40
N GLU A 90 4.02 -10.97 30.31
CA GLU A 90 3.16 -10.32 31.31
C GLU A 90 3.99 -9.49 32.30
N GLU A 91 5.14 -10.04 32.71
CA GLU A 91 6.09 -9.34 33.57
C GLU A 91 6.67 -8.09 32.90
N ASP A 92 7.13 -8.22 31.65
CA ASP A 92 7.69 -7.10 30.88
C ASP A 92 6.65 -5.97 30.71
N ARG A 93 5.41 -6.33 30.38
CA ARG A 93 4.30 -5.37 30.23
C ARG A 93 3.97 -4.68 31.55
N PHE A 94 3.91 -5.42 32.64
CA PHE A 94 3.64 -4.88 33.96
C PHE A 94 4.77 -3.97 34.45
N SER A 95 6.00 -4.35 34.20
CA SER A 95 7.19 -3.53 34.50
C SER A 95 7.20 -2.21 33.72
N ALA A 96 6.87 -2.28 32.42
CA ALA A 96 6.75 -1.08 31.59
C ALA A 96 5.63 -0.16 32.09
N ALA A 97 4.47 -0.71 32.46
CA ALA A 97 3.36 0.08 33.00
C ALA A 97 3.72 0.76 34.34
N LYS A 98 4.44 0.06 35.23
CA LYS A 98 4.96 0.69 36.46
C LYS A 98 5.90 1.84 36.18
N ALA A 99 6.81 1.69 35.22
CA ALA A 99 7.71 2.78 34.83
C ALA A 99 6.94 3.99 34.28
N VAL A 100 5.87 3.76 33.49
CA VAL A 100 4.97 4.83 33.04
C VAL A 100 4.30 5.52 34.21
N LEU A 101 3.73 4.78 35.17
CA LEU A 101 3.06 5.37 36.34
C LEU A 101 4.04 6.16 37.23
N GLN A 102 5.29 5.72 37.34
CA GLN A 102 6.33 6.50 38.04
C GLN A 102 6.62 7.81 37.30
N ARG A 103 6.71 7.78 35.99
CA ARG A 103 6.92 8.95 35.13
C ARG A 103 5.71 9.89 35.19
N ASP A 104 4.50 9.34 35.13
CA ASP A 104 3.22 10.04 35.26
C ASP A 104 3.15 10.83 36.60
N ALA A 105 3.53 10.19 37.71
CA ALA A 105 3.57 10.83 39.02
C ALA A 105 4.66 11.91 39.10
N GLN A 106 5.83 11.71 38.48
CA GLN A 106 6.93 12.68 38.48
C GLN A 106 6.61 13.93 37.65
N LEU A 107 5.89 13.79 36.54
CA LEU A 107 5.61 14.86 35.60
C LEU A 107 4.16 15.33 35.63
N GLU A 108 3.37 14.84 36.59
CA GLU A 108 1.97 15.23 36.83
C GLU A 108 1.09 15.12 35.57
N TRP A 109 1.21 14.01 34.83
CA TRP A 109 0.46 13.82 33.60
C TRP A 109 -1.02 13.50 33.84
N HIS A 110 -1.32 12.75 34.89
CA HIS A 110 -2.68 12.30 35.27
C HIS A 110 -3.33 11.46 34.17
N LEU A 111 -2.60 10.49 33.60
CA LEU A 111 -3.02 9.70 32.44
C LEU A 111 -4.30 8.90 32.66
N LEU A 112 -4.51 8.36 33.86
CA LEU A 112 -5.72 7.62 34.21
C LEU A 112 -6.96 8.53 34.32
N GLU A 113 -6.78 9.79 34.66
CA GLU A 113 -7.84 10.80 34.74
C GLU A 113 -8.06 11.49 33.39
N SER A 114 -7.01 11.59 32.57
CA SER A 114 -7.00 12.25 31.26
C SER A 114 -6.49 11.34 30.15
N PRO A 115 -7.19 10.24 29.81
CA PRO A 115 -6.76 9.27 28.81
C PRO A 115 -6.58 9.84 27.39
N SER A 116 -7.23 10.97 27.11
CA SER A 116 -7.14 11.69 25.82
C SER A 116 -5.74 12.23 25.51
N ARG A 117 -4.86 12.31 26.51
CA ARG A 117 -3.45 12.66 26.34
C ARG A 117 -2.65 11.55 25.62
N LEU A 118 -3.12 10.31 25.65
CA LEU A 118 -2.55 9.24 24.85
C LEU A 118 -2.93 9.44 23.40
N ARG A 119 -1.97 9.76 22.54
CA ARG A 119 -2.21 9.97 21.10
C ARG A 119 -2.29 8.64 20.37
N ILE A 120 -3.41 7.94 20.52
CA ILE A 120 -3.71 6.69 19.84
C ILE A 120 -4.95 6.93 18.98
N GLN A 121 -4.77 6.98 17.65
CA GLN A 121 -5.84 7.40 16.75
C GLN A 121 -5.68 6.78 15.36
N THR A 122 -6.72 6.91 14.53
CA THR A 122 -6.62 6.51 13.12
C THR A 122 -5.85 7.57 12.32
N ILE A 123 -5.23 7.14 11.20
CA ILE A 123 -4.54 8.07 10.31
C ILE A 123 -5.49 9.15 9.79
N ASP A 124 -6.74 8.79 9.48
CA ASP A 124 -7.75 9.75 9.04
C ASP A 124 -8.11 10.77 10.14
N SER A 125 -8.18 10.32 11.41
CA SER A 125 -8.41 11.22 12.54
C SER A 125 -7.24 12.18 12.75
N PHE A 126 -6.02 11.71 12.51
CA PHE A 126 -4.83 12.54 12.55
C PHE A 126 -4.81 13.57 11.40
N CYS A 127 -5.12 13.16 10.17
CA CYS A 127 -5.26 14.07 9.04
C CYS A 127 -6.31 15.14 9.30
N LEU A 128 -7.47 14.75 9.85
CA LEU A 128 -8.53 15.69 10.20
C LEU A 128 -8.09 16.68 11.30
N PHE A 129 -7.33 16.22 12.29
CA PHE A 129 -6.75 17.09 13.29
C PHE A 129 -5.80 18.12 12.66
N LEU A 130 -4.93 17.71 11.74
CA LEU A 130 -4.05 18.61 11.00
C LEU A 130 -4.83 19.64 10.18
N ALA A 131 -5.78 19.19 9.39
CA ALA A 131 -6.59 20.04 8.52
C ALA A 131 -7.38 21.11 9.31
N ARG A 132 -7.88 20.77 10.50
CA ARG A 132 -8.62 21.71 11.37
C ARG A 132 -7.75 22.75 12.06
N ASN A 133 -6.46 22.51 12.23
CA ASN A 133 -5.55 23.47 12.87
C ASN A 133 -5.25 24.69 11.98
N LEU A 134 -5.29 24.53 10.64
CA LEU A 134 -5.08 25.61 9.68
C LEU A 134 -6.17 25.59 8.60
N PRO A 135 -7.41 26.00 8.95
CA PRO A 135 -8.57 25.83 8.08
C PRO A 135 -8.47 26.62 6.74
N VAL A 136 -7.70 27.70 6.70
CA VAL A 136 -7.46 28.49 5.49
C VAL A 136 -6.53 27.75 4.52
N LEU A 137 -5.45 27.16 5.02
CA LEU A 137 -4.50 26.41 4.20
C LEU A 137 -5.05 25.05 3.76
N SER A 138 -5.86 24.42 4.61
CA SER A 138 -6.49 23.15 4.30
C SER A 138 -7.65 23.26 3.31
N ASN A 139 -8.14 24.46 3.01
CA ASN A 139 -9.37 24.72 2.25
C ASN A 139 -10.61 23.97 2.77
N CYS A 140 -10.58 23.49 4.01
CA CYS A 140 -11.65 22.67 4.60
C CYS A 140 -12.73 23.50 5.33
N GLY A 141 -12.58 24.82 5.45
CA GLY A 141 -13.54 25.64 6.22
C GLY A 141 -13.58 25.27 7.73
N GLY A 142 -14.63 25.70 8.45
CA GLY A 142 -14.70 25.48 9.92
C GLY A 142 -15.06 24.06 10.33
N GLU A 143 -16.32 23.68 10.19
CA GLU A 143 -16.83 22.35 10.61
C GLU A 143 -17.14 21.46 9.40
N VAL A 144 -16.11 20.92 8.77
CA VAL A 144 -16.29 19.98 7.67
C VAL A 144 -16.58 18.58 8.24
N GLN A 145 -17.66 17.95 7.71
CA GLN A 145 -18.02 16.57 8.02
C GLN A 145 -17.42 15.60 7.01
N VAL A 146 -16.89 14.48 7.50
CA VAL A 146 -16.40 13.42 6.63
C VAL A 146 -17.55 12.53 6.23
N SER A 147 -17.76 12.37 4.93
CA SER A 147 -18.77 11.47 4.39
C SER A 147 -18.18 10.08 4.14
N ASP A 148 -18.83 9.05 4.68
CA ASP A 148 -18.55 7.66 4.34
C ASP A 148 -19.13 7.25 2.98
N ARG A 149 -19.99 8.09 2.38
CA ARG A 149 -20.67 7.85 1.09
C ARG A 149 -20.59 9.09 0.19
N PRO A 150 -19.42 9.43 -0.34
CA PRO A 150 -19.23 10.62 -1.16
C PRO A 150 -19.75 10.49 -2.59
N ASP A 151 -20.34 9.36 -2.98
CA ASP A 151 -20.78 9.07 -4.36
C ASP A 151 -21.77 10.11 -4.91
N GLU A 152 -22.63 10.68 -4.07
CA GLU A 152 -23.55 11.77 -4.49
C GLU A 152 -22.78 13.06 -4.81
N CYS A 153 -21.70 13.35 -4.09
CA CYS A 153 -20.85 14.50 -4.37
C CYS A 153 -20.06 14.30 -5.66
N TYR A 154 -19.59 13.07 -5.91
CA TYR A 154 -18.92 12.74 -7.17
C TYR A 154 -19.85 12.88 -8.35
N GLN A 155 -21.06 12.33 -8.26
CA GLN A 155 -22.04 12.45 -9.35
C GLN A 155 -22.39 13.91 -9.63
N GLN A 156 -22.66 14.70 -8.59
CA GLN A 156 -22.98 16.13 -8.74
C GLN A 156 -21.80 16.90 -9.39
N ALA A 157 -20.57 16.65 -8.94
CA ALA A 157 -19.39 17.29 -9.50
C ALA A 157 -19.18 16.93 -10.98
N ILE A 158 -19.50 15.69 -11.37
CA ILE A 158 -19.43 15.25 -12.76
C ILE A 158 -20.53 15.90 -13.60
N ASP A 159 -21.75 15.99 -13.09
CA ASP A 159 -22.86 16.63 -13.78
C ASP A 159 -22.56 18.12 -14.00
N ASP A 160 -22.03 18.81 -12.98
CA ASP A 160 -21.59 20.20 -13.08
C ASP A 160 -20.42 20.38 -14.07
N PHE A 161 -19.46 19.45 -14.07
CA PHE A 161 -18.35 19.44 -15.01
C PHE A 161 -18.81 19.23 -16.46
N LEU A 162 -19.68 18.25 -16.70
CA LEU A 162 -20.23 18.03 -18.04
C LEU A 162 -21.09 19.20 -18.52
N GLY A 163 -21.79 19.88 -17.58
CA GLY A 163 -22.53 21.10 -17.85
C GLY A 163 -21.67 22.31 -18.28
N LEU A 164 -20.34 22.22 -18.17
CA LEU A 164 -19.41 23.23 -18.72
C LEU A 164 -19.28 23.16 -20.26
N LEU A 165 -19.72 22.06 -20.89
CA LEU A 165 -19.65 21.87 -22.33
C LEU A 165 -20.31 23.03 -23.10
N ASP A 166 -21.46 23.50 -22.63
CA ASP A 166 -22.26 24.54 -23.31
C ASP A 166 -21.90 25.96 -22.89
N LYS A 167 -20.88 26.14 -22.03
CA LYS A 167 -20.54 27.46 -21.48
C LYS A 167 -19.45 28.23 -22.26
N ASP A 168 -19.02 27.72 -23.42
CA ASP A 168 -17.97 28.32 -24.26
C ASP A 168 -16.69 28.71 -23.50
N LEU A 169 -16.25 27.78 -22.60
CA LEU A 169 -15.03 27.90 -21.81
C LEU A 169 -13.86 27.21 -22.52
N SER A 170 -12.63 27.56 -22.16
CA SER A 170 -11.41 26.91 -22.68
C SER A 170 -11.41 25.37 -22.54
N ILE A 171 -12.09 24.83 -21.52
CA ILE A 171 -12.20 23.40 -21.25
C ILE A 171 -13.30 22.69 -22.07
N SER A 172 -14.28 23.46 -22.63
CA SER A 172 -15.42 22.87 -23.35
C SER A 172 -15.02 21.95 -24.51
N PRO A 173 -14.00 22.28 -25.34
CA PRO A 173 -13.53 21.41 -26.41
C PRO A 173 -12.96 20.06 -25.87
N ALA A 174 -12.30 20.07 -24.72
CA ALA A 174 -11.76 18.88 -24.11
C ALA A 174 -12.87 17.96 -23.57
N ILE A 175 -13.91 18.53 -22.96
CA ILE A 175 -15.10 17.79 -22.53
C ILE A 175 -15.79 17.14 -23.75
N GLY A 176 -15.92 17.87 -24.85
CA GLY A 176 -16.47 17.35 -26.10
C GLY A 176 -15.66 16.15 -26.65
N ARG A 177 -14.33 16.25 -26.65
CA ARG A 177 -13.44 15.14 -27.05
C ARG A 177 -13.57 13.94 -26.12
N LEU A 178 -13.71 14.16 -24.79
CA LEU A 178 -13.92 13.08 -23.82
C LEU A 178 -15.22 12.32 -24.10
N LEU A 179 -16.31 13.02 -24.37
CA LEU A 179 -17.58 12.41 -24.74
C LEU A 179 -17.49 11.61 -26.03
N LEU A 180 -16.85 12.17 -27.08
CA LEU A 180 -16.64 11.49 -28.36
C LEU A 180 -15.82 10.21 -28.22
N GLN A 181 -14.75 10.21 -27.43
CA GLN A 181 -13.91 9.03 -27.17
C GLN A 181 -14.68 7.88 -26.51
N LEU A 182 -15.75 8.17 -25.83
CA LEU A 182 -16.62 7.19 -25.14
C LEU A 182 -18.00 7.06 -25.80
N ASP A 183 -18.07 7.28 -27.12
CA ASP A 183 -19.28 7.10 -27.96
C ASP A 183 -20.46 8.00 -27.54
N ASN A 184 -20.20 9.16 -26.95
CA ASN A 184 -21.21 10.05 -26.34
C ASN A 184 -22.05 9.35 -25.26
N ASN A 185 -21.53 8.30 -24.65
CA ASN A 185 -22.20 7.58 -23.59
C ASN A 185 -21.91 8.22 -22.23
N THR A 186 -22.77 9.12 -21.79
CA THR A 186 -22.61 9.83 -20.52
C THR A 186 -22.51 8.90 -19.33
N ALA A 187 -23.19 7.75 -19.33
CA ALA A 187 -23.10 6.77 -18.24
C ALA A 187 -21.69 6.11 -18.16
N LYS A 188 -21.06 5.83 -19.32
CA LYS A 188 -19.66 5.34 -19.35
C LYS A 188 -18.71 6.42 -18.86
N VAL A 189 -18.90 7.66 -19.29
CA VAL A 189 -18.08 8.81 -18.86
C VAL A 189 -18.19 9.00 -17.35
N SER A 190 -19.43 9.08 -16.81
CA SER A 190 -19.65 9.24 -15.36
C SER A 190 -19.01 8.11 -14.56
N LYS A 191 -19.17 6.86 -14.99
CA LYS A 191 -18.56 5.73 -14.31
C LYS A 191 -17.02 5.82 -14.28
N LEU A 192 -16.38 6.17 -15.41
CA LEU A 192 -14.94 6.38 -15.48
C LEU A 192 -14.48 7.49 -14.55
N LEU A 193 -15.16 8.66 -14.61
CA LEU A 193 -14.79 9.83 -13.82
C LEU A 193 -15.00 9.61 -12.32
N ILE A 194 -16.05 8.86 -11.91
CA ILE A 194 -16.24 8.44 -10.52
C ILE A 194 -15.05 7.59 -10.03
N GLU A 195 -14.64 6.60 -10.83
CA GLU A 195 -13.50 5.74 -10.46
C GLU A 195 -12.20 6.54 -10.38
N LEU A 196 -11.98 7.51 -11.27
CA LEU A 196 -10.82 8.41 -11.23
C LEU A 196 -10.87 9.33 -10.00
N LEU A 197 -12.03 9.89 -9.64
CA LEU A 197 -12.20 10.71 -8.45
C LEU A 197 -11.98 9.90 -7.17
N LYS A 198 -12.44 8.64 -7.12
CA LYS A 198 -12.19 7.75 -5.98
C LYS A 198 -10.71 7.48 -5.76
N LYS A 199 -9.93 7.44 -6.83
CA LYS A 199 -8.48 7.14 -6.84
C LYS A 199 -7.63 8.39 -7.08
N ARG A 200 -8.16 9.58 -6.77
CA ARG A 200 -7.48 10.82 -7.12
C ARG A 200 -6.17 11.04 -6.38
N ASP A 201 -5.99 10.43 -5.23
CA ASP A 201 -4.73 10.46 -4.49
C ASP A 201 -3.55 9.85 -5.28
N GLN A 202 -3.83 8.97 -6.26
CA GLN A 202 -2.80 8.41 -7.14
C GLN A 202 -2.35 9.39 -8.24
N TRP A 203 -3.21 10.30 -8.69
CA TRP A 203 -2.92 11.17 -9.83
C TRP A 203 -2.86 12.67 -9.52
N ILE A 204 -3.35 13.13 -8.36
CA ILE A 204 -3.30 14.56 -7.99
C ILE A 204 -1.86 15.07 -7.94
N GLY A 205 -0.94 14.32 -7.32
CA GLY A 205 0.46 14.69 -7.22
C GLY A 205 1.05 15.02 -8.59
N PRO A 206 1.12 14.07 -9.50
CA PRO A 206 1.67 14.27 -10.84
C PRO A 206 0.93 15.30 -11.68
N ILE A 207 -0.40 15.36 -11.61
CA ILE A 207 -1.21 16.20 -12.54
C ILE A 207 -1.41 17.62 -12.02
N ILE A 208 -1.55 17.84 -10.72
CA ILE A 208 -1.95 19.13 -10.15
C ILE A 208 -0.76 19.89 -9.56
N TYR A 209 0.15 19.18 -8.87
CA TYR A 209 1.25 19.83 -8.15
C TYR A 209 2.53 19.97 -8.97
N SER A 210 2.67 19.26 -10.09
CA SER A 210 3.70 19.61 -11.05
C SER A 210 3.28 20.92 -11.72
N ALA A 211 4.01 22.01 -11.48
CA ALA A 211 3.81 23.30 -12.16
C ALA A 211 4.15 23.23 -13.67
N GLU A 212 4.19 22.05 -14.25
CA GLU A 212 4.67 21.73 -15.58
C GLU A 212 3.52 21.67 -16.60
N SER A 213 3.83 21.81 -17.86
CA SER A 213 2.83 21.68 -18.92
C SER A 213 2.24 20.25 -18.97
N PRO A 214 0.99 20.08 -19.42
CA PRO A 214 0.37 18.75 -19.57
C PRO A 214 1.22 17.75 -20.37
N ASP A 215 2.01 18.24 -21.34
CA ASP A 215 2.91 17.40 -22.13
C ASP A 215 4.08 16.87 -21.31
N LEU A 216 4.64 17.67 -20.40
CA LEU A 216 5.72 17.24 -19.51
C LEU A 216 5.21 16.23 -18.48
N VAL A 217 4.05 16.48 -17.88
CA VAL A 217 3.39 15.52 -16.95
C VAL A 217 3.13 14.21 -17.66
N PHE A 218 2.66 14.25 -18.90
CA PHE A 218 2.42 13.05 -19.69
C PHE A 218 3.73 12.27 -19.96
N ASN A 219 4.80 12.97 -20.36
CA ASN A 219 6.10 12.34 -20.57
C ASN A 219 6.65 11.70 -19.29
N GLN A 220 6.54 12.37 -18.15
CA GLN A 220 6.93 11.83 -16.85
C GLN A 220 6.12 10.58 -16.49
N LEU A 221 4.79 10.58 -16.72
CA LEU A 221 3.95 9.38 -16.50
C LEU A 221 4.40 8.22 -17.39
N GLN A 222 4.77 8.49 -18.64
CA GLN A 222 5.25 7.49 -19.58
C GLN A 222 6.62 6.95 -19.16
N ASP A 223 7.53 7.79 -18.72
CA ASP A 223 8.82 7.42 -18.20
C ASP A 223 8.67 6.55 -16.93
N ASN A 224 7.82 6.98 -16.00
CA ASN A 224 7.51 6.22 -14.77
C ASN A 224 6.90 4.84 -15.08
N ILE A 225 5.99 4.73 -16.05
CA ILE A 225 5.42 3.43 -16.47
C ILE A 225 6.54 2.55 -17.06
N THR A 226 7.42 3.12 -17.87
CA THR A 226 8.55 2.39 -18.45
C THR A 226 9.49 1.88 -17.36
N GLU A 227 9.86 2.72 -16.40
CA GLU A 227 10.70 2.35 -15.27
C GLU A 227 10.06 1.24 -14.42
N LEU A 228 8.77 1.35 -14.10
CA LEU A 228 8.02 0.31 -13.38
C LEU A 228 8.00 -1.04 -14.11
N ILE A 229 7.88 -1.02 -15.46
CA ILE A 229 7.97 -2.22 -16.28
C ILE A 229 9.38 -2.81 -16.19
N GLU A 230 10.42 -1.98 -16.32
CA GLU A 230 11.82 -2.40 -16.28
C GLU A 230 12.19 -3.00 -14.93
N GLU A 231 11.84 -2.35 -13.83
CA GLU A 231 12.04 -2.88 -12.48
C GLU A 231 11.31 -4.21 -12.26
N SER A 232 10.03 -4.27 -12.63
CA SER A 232 9.20 -5.47 -12.44
C SER A 232 9.71 -6.65 -13.29
N THR A 233 10.14 -6.39 -14.53
CA THR A 233 10.71 -7.41 -15.41
C THR A 233 12.10 -7.85 -14.93
N ALA A 234 12.92 -6.96 -14.40
CA ALA A 234 14.21 -7.28 -13.78
C ALA A 234 14.03 -8.19 -12.56
N ARG A 235 13.07 -7.85 -11.70
CA ARG A 235 12.69 -8.67 -10.54
C ARG A 235 12.20 -10.05 -10.97
N ALA A 236 11.28 -10.12 -11.93
CA ALA A 236 10.78 -11.38 -12.47
C ALA A 236 11.93 -12.24 -13.03
N LYS A 237 12.85 -11.63 -13.80
CA LYS A 237 14.01 -12.30 -14.40
C LYS A 237 14.92 -12.94 -13.36
N THR A 238 15.21 -12.21 -12.28
CA THR A 238 15.99 -12.71 -11.15
C THR A 238 15.31 -13.89 -10.48
N LEU A 239 14.01 -13.81 -10.23
CA LEU A 239 13.25 -14.84 -9.53
C LEU A 239 13.05 -16.11 -10.37
N VAL A 240 12.92 -16.02 -11.69
CA VAL A 240 12.80 -17.20 -12.58
C VAL A 240 14.14 -17.79 -13.02
N GLN A 241 15.27 -17.14 -12.71
CA GLN A 241 16.60 -17.57 -13.14
C GLN A 241 16.94 -19.03 -12.80
N PRO A 242 16.58 -19.61 -11.63
CA PRO A 242 16.81 -21.01 -11.32
C PRO A 242 16.13 -21.99 -12.27
N HIS A 243 15.01 -21.57 -12.88
CA HIS A 243 14.21 -22.41 -13.78
C HIS A 243 14.40 -22.04 -15.27
N LYS A 244 15.34 -21.16 -15.60
CA LYS A 244 15.55 -20.56 -16.94
C LYS A 244 15.48 -21.58 -18.08
N THR A 245 16.32 -22.60 -18.04
CA THR A 245 16.49 -23.56 -19.15
C THR A 245 15.18 -24.30 -19.45
N ILE A 246 14.54 -24.83 -18.40
CA ILE A 246 13.29 -25.59 -18.52
C ILE A 246 12.15 -24.66 -18.94
N LEU A 247 12.10 -23.45 -18.38
CA LEU A 247 11.03 -22.49 -18.65
C LEU A 247 11.06 -22.02 -20.10
N VAL A 248 12.24 -21.65 -20.63
CA VAL A 248 12.40 -21.19 -22.01
C VAL A 248 12.01 -22.30 -23.00
N GLU A 249 12.47 -23.53 -22.76
CA GLU A 249 12.13 -24.68 -23.59
C GLU A 249 10.63 -24.96 -23.62
N LEU A 250 9.97 -25.01 -22.44
CA LEU A 250 8.53 -25.27 -22.34
C LEU A 250 7.69 -24.12 -22.90
N ALA A 251 8.13 -22.88 -22.74
CA ALA A 251 7.46 -21.69 -23.25
C ALA A 251 7.48 -21.65 -24.78
N SER A 252 8.65 -21.87 -25.38
CA SER A 252 8.79 -21.96 -26.86
C SER A 252 7.99 -23.13 -27.44
N PHE A 253 8.03 -24.30 -26.77
CA PHE A 253 7.22 -25.45 -27.14
C PHE A 253 5.70 -25.12 -27.08
N ALA A 254 5.23 -24.53 -26.01
CA ALA A 254 3.83 -24.16 -25.85
C ALA A 254 3.37 -23.20 -26.96
N ALA A 255 4.16 -22.16 -27.22
CA ALA A 255 3.86 -21.16 -28.23
C ALA A 255 3.81 -21.77 -29.66
N SER A 256 4.67 -22.75 -29.98
CA SER A 256 4.71 -23.42 -31.30
C SER A 256 3.46 -24.25 -31.59
N ASN A 257 2.79 -24.76 -30.57
CA ASN A 257 1.58 -25.57 -30.70
C ASN A 257 0.26 -24.76 -30.69
N LEU A 258 0.33 -23.45 -30.58
CA LEU A 258 -0.86 -22.60 -30.62
C LEU A 258 -1.21 -22.15 -32.07
N PRO A 259 -2.50 -21.92 -32.37
CA PRO A 259 -2.95 -21.49 -33.69
C PRO A 259 -2.27 -20.20 -34.15
N LYS A 260 -1.88 -20.10 -35.44
CA LYS A 260 -1.15 -18.92 -35.96
C LYS A 260 -1.92 -17.60 -35.86
N ASN A 261 -3.23 -17.62 -35.93
CA ASN A 261 -4.09 -16.43 -35.96
C ASN A 261 -4.82 -16.20 -34.62
N GLY A 262 -4.26 -16.69 -33.51
CA GLY A 262 -4.89 -16.56 -32.17
C GLY A 262 -4.36 -15.37 -31.39
N THR A 263 -5.22 -14.78 -30.57
CA THR A 263 -4.93 -13.69 -29.62
C THR A 263 -4.33 -14.16 -28.27
N ASN A 264 -3.88 -15.43 -28.21
CA ASN A 264 -3.34 -16.00 -26.97
C ASN A 264 -1.98 -15.37 -26.62
N PRO A 265 -1.81 -14.73 -25.46
CA PRO A 265 -0.55 -14.07 -25.08
C PRO A 265 0.68 -14.98 -25.08
N ILE A 266 0.50 -16.30 -24.87
CA ILE A 266 1.60 -17.29 -24.89
C ILE A 266 2.29 -17.33 -26.26
N ARG A 267 1.65 -16.88 -27.33
CA ARG A 267 2.26 -16.86 -28.67
C ARG A 267 3.46 -15.91 -28.81
N SER A 268 3.55 -14.87 -28.00
CA SER A 268 4.73 -13.98 -27.97
C SER A 268 6.02 -14.77 -27.75
N LEU A 269 5.93 -15.95 -27.11
CA LEU A 269 7.07 -16.80 -26.74
C LEU A 269 7.59 -17.69 -27.87
N LEU A 270 7.04 -17.61 -29.12
CA LEU A 270 7.34 -18.51 -30.22
C LEU A 270 8.83 -18.62 -30.60
N LYS A 271 9.58 -17.52 -30.41
CA LYS A 271 11.02 -17.45 -30.75
C LYS A 271 11.88 -17.24 -29.51
N LEU A 272 11.38 -17.61 -28.34
CA LEU A 272 12.09 -17.40 -27.10
C LEU A 272 13.27 -18.37 -26.97
N ASN A 273 14.50 -17.84 -27.12
CA ASN A 273 15.74 -18.61 -26.98
C ASN A 273 16.46 -18.33 -25.64
N ASN A 274 16.00 -17.32 -24.91
CA ASN A 274 16.50 -16.90 -23.60
C ASN A 274 15.35 -16.29 -22.80
N LEU A 275 15.53 -16.00 -21.50
CA LEU A 275 14.55 -15.19 -20.78
C LEU A 275 14.36 -13.83 -21.47
N PRO A 276 13.14 -13.27 -21.44
CA PRO A 276 12.90 -11.95 -22.04
C PRO A 276 13.83 -10.89 -21.45
N ARG A 277 14.07 -9.81 -22.20
CA ARG A 277 14.82 -8.65 -21.71
C ARG A 277 14.01 -7.93 -20.63
N THR A 278 14.68 -7.03 -19.92
CA THR A 278 14.10 -6.24 -18.84
C THR A 278 13.71 -4.85 -19.33
N ASN A 279 13.10 -4.77 -20.49
CA ASN A 279 12.65 -3.53 -21.12
C ASN A 279 11.15 -3.60 -21.44
N ALA A 280 10.54 -2.47 -21.70
CA ALA A 280 9.12 -2.38 -22.02
C ALA A 280 8.74 -3.11 -23.30
N GLU A 281 9.64 -3.20 -24.31
CA GLU A 281 9.41 -3.92 -25.57
C GLU A 281 9.16 -5.43 -25.37
N ASP A 282 9.80 -6.02 -24.35
CA ASP A 282 9.66 -7.45 -24.05
C ASP A 282 8.52 -7.75 -23.05
N LEU A 283 7.71 -6.74 -22.68
CA LEU A 283 6.57 -6.92 -21.75
C LEU A 283 5.61 -8.02 -22.23
N ALA A 284 5.30 -8.06 -23.53
CA ALA A 284 4.43 -9.09 -24.11
C ALA A 284 4.97 -10.52 -23.89
N ASN A 285 6.29 -10.70 -23.90
CA ASN A 285 6.92 -11.99 -23.60
C ASN A 285 6.78 -12.35 -22.12
N TRP A 286 6.93 -11.39 -21.21
CA TRP A 286 6.69 -11.59 -19.78
C TRP A 286 5.23 -11.90 -19.48
N GLN A 287 4.30 -11.26 -20.18
CA GLN A 287 2.86 -11.56 -20.10
C GLN A 287 2.56 -12.97 -20.61
N GLY A 288 3.21 -13.39 -21.68
CA GLY A 288 3.14 -14.75 -22.18
C GLY A 288 3.57 -15.78 -21.15
N LEU A 289 4.72 -15.57 -20.48
CA LEU A 289 5.22 -16.42 -19.40
C LEU A 289 4.25 -16.42 -18.19
N ALA A 290 3.75 -15.26 -17.80
CA ALA A 290 2.77 -15.17 -16.73
C ALA A 290 1.50 -15.96 -17.04
N ASN A 291 0.94 -15.81 -18.25
CA ASN A 291 -0.26 -16.54 -18.66
C ASN A 291 -0.02 -18.06 -18.78
N LEU A 292 1.22 -18.48 -19.04
CA LEU A 292 1.58 -19.90 -19.06
C LEU A 292 1.63 -20.51 -17.65
N LEU A 293 2.16 -19.77 -16.67
CA LEU A 293 2.44 -20.26 -15.32
C LEU A 293 1.29 -20.06 -14.34
N ILE A 294 0.55 -18.96 -14.43
CA ILE A 294 -0.44 -18.57 -13.44
C ILE A 294 -1.87 -18.52 -13.99
N THR A 295 -2.84 -18.65 -13.11
CA THR A 295 -4.27 -18.50 -13.38
C THR A 295 -4.92 -17.69 -12.29
N THR A 296 -6.15 -17.19 -12.53
CA THR A 296 -6.94 -16.50 -11.52
C THR A 296 -8.03 -17.42 -11.00
N LYS A 297 -8.15 -17.56 -9.69
CA LYS A 297 -9.21 -18.31 -9.03
C LYS A 297 -9.81 -17.45 -7.92
N LYS A 298 -11.11 -17.18 -7.98
CA LYS A 298 -11.82 -16.29 -7.04
C LYS A 298 -11.15 -14.90 -6.92
N ASN A 299 -10.74 -14.33 -8.05
CA ASN A 299 -10.01 -13.06 -8.17
C ASN A 299 -8.58 -13.04 -7.58
N GLU A 300 -8.05 -14.18 -7.14
CA GLU A 300 -6.67 -14.29 -6.64
C GLU A 300 -5.78 -15.01 -7.65
N PRO A 301 -4.52 -14.56 -7.85
CA PRO A 301 -3.54 -15.25 -8.68
C PRO A 301 -3.11 -16.55 -8.00
N THR A 302 -3.05 -17.63 -8.77
CA THR A 302 -2.58 -18.93 -8.29
C THR A 302 -1.75 -19.63 -9.35
N TRP A 303 -0.77 -20.44 -8.93
CA TRP A 303 -0.03 -21.31 -9.83
C TRP A 303 -0.97 -22.29 -10.53
N ARG A 304 -0.79 -22.49 -11.84
CA ARG A 304 -1.54 -23.52 -12.56
C ARG A 304 -1.17 -24.90 -12.02
N LYS A 305 -2.18 -25.76 -11.90
CA LYS A 305 -1.97 -27.16 -11.52
C LYS A 305 -1.81 -28.08 -12.72
N GLN A 306 -2.38 -27.65 -13.86
CA GLN A 306 -2.42 -28.45 -15.10
C GLN A 306 -2.31 -27.55 -16.34
N VAL A 307 -1.81 -28.13 -17.43
CA VAL A 307 -1.77 -27.51 -18.75
C VAL A 307 -2.49 -28.38 -19.77
N ASP A 308 -3.11 -27.75 -20.78
CA ASP A 308 -3.90 -28.37 -21.80
C ASP A 308 -3.58 -27.81 -23.21
N LYS A 309 -4.34 -28.25 -24.21
CA LYS A 309 -4.21 -27.78 -25.59
C LYS A 309 -4.34 -26.27 -25.75
N ARG A 310 -5.15 -25.61 -24.91
CA ARG A 310 -5.36 -24.15 -24.94
C ARG A 310 -4.11 -23.38 -24.53
N LEU A 311 -3.24 -24.03 -23.76
CA LEU A 311 -1.95 -23.48 -23.31
C LEU A 311 -0.78 -24.03 -24.16
N GLY A 312 -1.04 -24.66 -25.32
CA GLY A 312 -0.03 -25.19 -26.20
C GLY A 312 0.53 -26.56 -25.80
N PHE A 313 -0.18 -27.34 -24.97
CA PHE A 313 0.19 -28.70 -24.58
C PHE A 313 -0.86 -29.71 -25.13
N PRO A 314 -0.83 -30.04 -26.44
CA PRO A 314 -1.72 -31.01 -27.02
C PRO A 314 -1.44 -32.43 -26.49
N THR A 315 -2.43 -33.33 -26.66
CA THR A 315 -2.33 -34.75 -26.25
C THR A 315 -2.11 -35.69 -27.39
N SER A 316 -2.44 -35.26 -28.61
CA SER A 316 -2.33 -36.08 -29.82
C SER A 316 -2.02 -35.22 -31.05
N SER A 317 -1.20 -35.73 -31.98
CA SER A 317 -0.90 -35.12 -33.28
C SER A 317 -1.17 -36.05 -34.45
N GLY A 318 -1.60 -37.27 -34.19
CA GLY A 318 -1.73 -38.32 -35.23
C GLY A 318 -0.42 -39.06 -35.53
N ASN A 319 0.71 -38.69 -34.87
CA ASN A 319 1.99 -39.38 -35.02
C ASN A 319 2.49 -39.84 -33.62
N LYS A 320 2.85 -41.12 -33.47
CA LYS A 320 3.27 -41.71 -32.18
C LYS A 320 4.50 -41.03 -31.57
N GLN A 321 5.47 -40.60 -32.36
CA GLN A 321 6.67 -39.95 -31.88
C GLN A 321 6.34 -38.57 -31.28
N ASP A 322 5.45 -37.81 -31.89
CA ASP A 322 5.01 -36.51 -31.37
C ASP A 322 4.19 -36.68 -30.10
N GLU A 323 3.38 -37.75 -30.00
CA GLU A 323 2.60 -38.01 -28.79
C GLU A 323 3.46 -38.30 -27.54
N GLU A 324 4.57 -39.05 -27.74
CA GLU A 324 5.54 -39.28 -26.65
C GLU A 324 6.23 -37.99 -26.25
N LEU A 325 6.64 -37.15 -27.18
CA LEU A 325 7.20 -35.82 -26.92
C LEU A 325 6.21 -34.94 -26.15
N PHE A 326 4.95 -34.89 -26.57
CA PHE A 326 3.90 -34.09 -25.94
C PHE A 326 3.63 -34.55 -24.52
N LYS A 327 3.59 -35.86 -24.26
CA LYS A 327 3.46 -36.42 -22.90
C LYS A 327 4.66 -36.07 -22.02
N ALA A 328 5.87 -36.18 -22.56
CA ALA A 328 7.09 -35.83 -21.85
C ALA A 328 7.12 -34.32 -21.45
N LYS A 329 6.87 -33.41 -22.42
CA LYS A 329 6.81 -31.96 -22.19
C LYS A 329 5.73 -31.58 -21.18
N LYS A 330 4.55 -32.17 -21.25
CA LYS A 330 3.45 -31.96 -20.32
C LYS A 330 3.83 -32.41 -18.92
N LYS A 331 4.48 -33.57 -18.77
CA LYS A 331 4.97 -34.10 -17.48
C LYS A 331 6.01 -33.15 -16.87
N THR A 332 6.95 -32.66 -17.68
CA THR A 332 7.97 -31.68 -17.23
C THR A 332 7.33 -30.38 -16.78
N MET A 333 6.32 -29.88 -17.53
CA MET A 333 5.60 -28.67 -17.12
C MET A 333 4.85 -28.85 -15.81
N HIS A 334 4.17 -29.98 -15.60
CA HIS A 334 3.49 -30.26 -14.33
C HIS A 334 4.47 -30.32 -13.15
N LYS A 335 5.69 -30.88 -13.37
CA LYS A 335 6.74 -30.91 -12.36
C LYS A 335 7.18 -29.49 -11.99
N LEU A 336 7.48 -28.66 -12.99
CA LEU A 336 7.84 -27.24 -12.77
C LEU A 336 6.76 -26.49 -12.01
N LEU A 337 5.48 -26.62 -12.41
CA LEU A 337 4.37 -25.97 -11.72
C LEU A 337 4.20 -26.44 -10.26
N ALA A 338 4.44 -27.72 -9.98
CA ALA A 338 4.41 -28.26 -8.63
C ALA A 338 5.56 -27.72 -7.79
N GLU A 339 6.77 -27.62 -8.33
CA GLU A 339 7.93 -27.03 -7.67
C GLU A 339 7.69 -25.54 -7.33
N LEU A 340 7.14 -24.75 -8.27
CA LEU A 340 6.79 -23.36 -8.05
C LEU A 340 5.69 -23.20 -6.99
N ALA A 341 4.74 -24.12 -6.94
CA ALA A 341 3.63 -24.07 -5.97
C ALA A 341 4.02 -24.51 -4.56
N GLN A 342 5.05 -25.35 -4.40
CA GLN A 342 5.53 -25.84 -3.11
C GLN A 342 6.61 -24.97 -2.47
N GLY A 343 7.37 -24.20 -3.28
CA GLY A 343 8.39 -23.29 -2.82
C GLY A 343 7.82 -21.97 -2.28
N ASP A 344 8.66 -21.19 -1.61
CA ASP A 344 8.34 -19.82 -1.21
C ASP A 344 8.47 -18.87 -2.43
N ASN A 345 7.55 -19.04 -3.39
CA ASN A 345 7.52 -18.30 -4.65
C ASN A 345 6.38 -17.26 -4.71
N GLN A 346 5.91 -16.78 -3.57
CA GLN A 346 4.82 -15.79 -3.51
C GLN A 346 5.21 -14.48 -4.19
N LEU A 347 6.44 -14.03 -3.98
CA LEU A 347 6.95 -12.82 -4.63
C LEU A 347 6.98 -12.98 -6.17
N LEU A 348 7.39 -14.13 -6.68
CA LEU A 348 7.35 -14.43 -8.13
C LEU A 348 5.91 -14.45 -8.64
N LEU A 349 4.98 -15.10 -7.91
CA LEU A 349 3.57 -15.16 -8.26
C LEU A 349 2.96 -13.76 -8.38
N SER A 350 3.19 -12.90 -7.38
CA SER A 350 2.69 -11.53 -7.36
C SER A 350 3.32 -10.68 -8.47
N THR A 351 4.63 -10.79 -8.69
CA THR A 351 5.34 -10.07 -9.77
C THR A 351 4.85 -10.46 -11.15
N LEU A 352 4.69 -11.76 -11.43
CA LEU A 352 4.17 -12.24 -12.71
C LEU A 352 2.69 -11.82 -12.91
N ASN A 353 1.89 -11.82 -11.84
CA ASN A 353 0.52 -11.35 -11.92
C ASN A 353 0.45 -9.86 -12.22
N TYR A 354 1.31 -9.06 -11.60
CA TYR A 354 1.42 -7.63 -11.88
C TYR A 354 1.77 -7.38 -13.36
N LEU A 355 2.83 -8.00 -13.87
CA LEU A 355 3.22 -7.90 -15.28
C LEU A 355 2.10 -8.34 -16.24
N ARG A 356 1.32 -9.35 -15.88
CA ARG A 356 0.19 -9.84 -16.69
C ARG A 356 -0.92 -8.80 -16.82
N LEU A 357 -1.11 -7.94 -15.82
CA LEU A 357 -2.18 -6.95 -15.77
C LEU A 357 -1.79 -5.59 -16.35
N LEU A 358 -0.49 -5.36 -16.59
CA LEU A 358 -0.05 -4.12 -17.23
C LEU A 358 -0.55 -4.05 -18.67
N PRO A 359 -1.01 -2.89 -19.14
CA PRO A 359 -1.35 -2.70 -20.54
C PRO A 359 -0.08 -2.79 -21.40
N ALA A 360 -0.18 -3.37 -22.60
CA ALA A 360 0.89 -3.27 -23.57
C ALA A 360 1.07 -1.81 -23.99
N GLN A 361 2.30 -1.39 -24.28
CA GLN A 361 2.56 0.02 -24.69
C GLN A 361 1.72 0.43 -25.91
N GLU A 362 1.47 -0.51 -26.82
CA GLU A 362 0.66 -0.30 -28.02
C GLU A 362 -0.85 -0.15 -27.71
N ASP A 363 -1.31 -0.66 -26.56
CA ASP A 363 -2.72 -0.57 -26.13
C ASP A 363 -3.00 0.73 -25.35
N ILE A 364 -1.97 1.48 -24.99
CA ILE A 364 -2.14 2.74 -24.27
C ILE A 364 -2.55 3.82 -25.25
N ASN A 365 -3.80 4.27 -25.16
CA ASN A 365 -4.29 5.41 -25.95
C ASN A 365 -3.69 6.70 -25.40
N HIS A 366 -2.55 7.10 -25.95
CA HIS A 366 -1.81 8.30 -25.55
C HIS A 366 -2.65 9.57 -25.63
N ASP A 367 -3.44 9.74 -26.69
CA ASP A 367 -4.32 10.89 -26.86
C ASP A 367 -5.41 10.95 -25.79
N PHE A 368 -5.91 9.78 -25.38
CA PHE A 368 -6.89 9.70 -24.30
C PHE A 368 -6.28 10.03 -22.93
N LEU A 369 -5.07 9.53 -22.63
CA LEU A 369 -4.37 9.89 -21.40
C LEU A 369 -4.07 11.39 -21.34
N LYS A 370 -3.56 11.95 -22.43
CA LYS A 370 -3.34 13.41 -22.53
C LYS A 370 -4.63 14.19 -22.30
N LEU A 371 -5.73 13.74 -22.87
CA LEU A 371 -7.04 14.34 -22.65
C LEU A 371 -7.46 14.26 -21.17
N LEU A 372 -7.21 13.15 -20.50
CA LEU A 372 -7.49 13.02 -19.06
C LEU A 372 -6.66 14.02 -18.24
N THR A 373 -5.36 14.21 -18.53
CA THR A 373 -4.55 15.22 -17.82
C THR A 373 -5.07 16.63 -18.01
N GLU A 374 -5.71 16.94 -19.15
CA GLU A 374 -6.34 18.23 -19.43
C GLU A 374 -7.66 18.44 -18.65
N VAL A 375 -8.49 17.40 -18.50
CA VAL A 375 -9.83 17.52 -17.90
C VAL A 375 -9.86 17.31 -16.39
N LEU A 376 -8.98 16.47 -15.84
CA LEU A 376 -8.99 16.10 -14.42
C LEU A 376 -8.81 17.28 -13.45
N PRO A 377 -7.97 18.30 -13.71
CA PRO A 377 -7.87 19.49 -12.86
C PRO A 377 -9.20 20.23 -12.71
N THR A 378 -9.93 20.42 -13.80
CA THR A 378 -11.24 21.09 -13.78
C THR A 378 -12.28 20.23 -13.06
N LEU A 379 -12.28 18.92 -13.28
CA LEU A 379 -13.16 17.97 -12.56
C LEU A 379 -12.91 18.01 -11.05
N LEU A 380 -11.65 18.04 -10.63
CA LEU A 380 -11.31 18.17 -9.21
C LEU A 380 -11.78 19.50 -8.63
N ALA A 381 -11.64 20.60 -9.38
CA ALA A 381 -12.15 21.88 -8.94
C ALA A 381 -13.67 21.86 -8.73
N GLN A 382 -14.44 21.24 -9.64
CA GLN A 382 -15.89 21.04 -9.46
C GLN A 382 -16.22 20.19 -8.22
N LEU A 383 -15.44 19.13 -7.97
CA LEU A 383 -15.62 18.32 -6.76
C LEU A 383 -15.41 19.15 -5.49
N ARG A 384 -14.37 19.97 -5.44
CA ARG A 384 -14.10 20.84 -4.29
C ARG A 384 -15.19 21.90 -4.08
N VAL A 385 -15.74 22.46 -5.16
CA VAL A 385 -16.91 23.37 -5.10
C VAL A 385 -18.12 22.62 -4.51
N THR A 386 -18.37 21.39 -4.95
CA THR A 386 -19.46 20.56 -4.44
C THR A 386 -19.28 20.23 -2.98
N PHE A 387 -18.08 19.86 -2.55
CA PHE A 387 -17.76 19.61 -1.15
C PHE A 387 -17.97 20.83 -0.27
N ALA A 388 -17.52 22.00 -0.72
CA ALA A 388 -17.72 23.28 -0.03
C ALA A 388 -19.22 23.61 0.10
N ALA A 389 -20.00 23.45 -0.98
CA ALA A 389 -21.44 23.73 -0.99
C ALA A 389 -22.24 22.81 -0.02
N LYS A 390 -21.81 21.55 0.13
CA LYS A 390 -22.44 20.56 1.03
C LYS A 390 -21.82 20.52 2.43
N ASN A 391 -20.78 21.30 2.69
CA ASN A 391 -19.99 21.28 3.92
C ASN A 391 -19.54 19.87 4.31
N THR A 392 -19.15 19.08 3.32
CA THR A 392 -18.70 17.69 3.49
C THR A 392 -17.48 17.41 2.62
N VAL A 393 -16.66 16.44 3.02
CA VAL A 393 -15.50 15.95 2.28
C VAL A 393 -15.41 14.45 2.42
N ASP A 394 -14.54 13.83 1.64
CA ASP A 394 -14.17 12.43 1.81
C ASP A 394 -12.74 12.27 2.40
N TYR A 395 -12.34 11.02 2.64
CA TYR A 395 -11.04 10.73 3.24
C TYR A 395 -9.83 11.18 2.40
N PRO A 396 -9.80 10.98 1.05
CA PRO A 396 -8.71 11.52 0.23
C PRO A 396 -8.56 13.04 0.35
N GLU A 397 -9.66 13.81 0.36
CA GLU A 397 -9.57 15.28 0.50
C GLU A 397 -8.99 15.71 1.83
N ILE A 398 -9.31 14.98 2.93
CA ILE A 398 -8.72 15.26 4.25
C ILE A 398 -7.21 15.00 4.24
N THR A 399 -6.77 13.92 3.61
CA THR A 399 -5.32 13.62 3.50
C THR A 399 -4.61 14.71 2.70
N HIS A 400 -5.20 15.18 1.60
CA HIS A 400 -4.67 16.30 0.84
C HIS A 400 -4.63 17.60 1.64
N ALA A 401 -5.71 17.90 2.37
CA ALA A 401 -5.77 19.04 3.25
C ALA A 401 -4.68 19.00 4.33
N ALA A 402 -4.45 17.82 4.93
CA ALA A 402 -3.39 17.62 5.92
C ALA A 402 -1.99 17.83 5.31
N LEU A 403 -1.75 17.34 4.09
CA LEU A 403 -0.49 17.57 3.38
C LEU A 403 -0.24 19.05 3.08
N SER A 404 -1.29 19.75 2.61
CA SER A 404 -1.20 21.19 2.32
C SER A 404 -0.87 22.02 3.56
N VAL A 405 -1.38 21.58 4.72
CA VAL A 405 -1.13 22.23 6.03
C VAL A 405 0.31 22.02 6.50
N LEU A 406 0.98 20.95 6.15
CA LEU A 406 2.39 20.73 6.49
C LEU A 406 3.35 21.57 5.63
N GLY A 407 2.90 22.06 4.47
CA GLY A 407 3.74 22.84 3.55
C GLY A 407 4.71 21.97 2.74
N ASP A 408 5.68 22.65 2.14
CA ASP A 408 6.73 22.01 1.35
C ASP A 408 7.99 21.81 2.18
N ASP A 409 8.88 20.92 1.74
CA ASP A 409 10.14 20.62 2.43
C ASP A 409 11.07 21.85 2.54
N VAL A 410 10.94 22.81 1.61
CA VAL A 410 11.69 24.07 1.60
C VAL A 410 11.04 25.15 2.49
N SER A 411 9.72 25.08 2.68
CA SER A 411 8.93 26.06 3.44
C SER A 411 7.90 25.35 4.33
N PRO A 412 8.33 24.65 5.38
CA PRO A 412 7.42 24.03 6.34
C PRO A 412 6.59 25.09 7.06
N THR A 413 5.35 24.78 7.37
CA THR A 413 4.48 25.67 8.14
C THR A 413 4.86 25.68 9.62
N ASP A 414 4.42 26.72 10.37
CA ASP A 414 4.60 26.77 11.82
C ASP A 414 3.98 25.57 12.53
N LEU A 415 2.90 24.99 11.97
CA LEU A 415 2.32 23.77 12.50
C LEU A 415 3.23 22.56 12.27
N ALA A 416 3.83 22.41 11.09
CA ALA A 416 4.79 21.34 10.80
C ALA A 416 5.99 21.42 11.77
N LEU A 417 6.57 22.60 11.95
CA LEU A 417 7.64 22.84 12.92
C LEU A 417 7.21 22.52 14.35
N SER A 418 6.01 22.96 14.75
CA SER A 418 5.46 22.64 16.08
C SER A 418 5.27 21.14 16.30
N LEU A 419 4.91 20.36 15.28
CA LEU A 419 4.75 18.91 15.36
C LEU A 419 6.10 18.21 15.42
N ASP A 420 7.10 18.67 14.69
CA ASP A 420 8.47 18.14 14.74
C ASP A 420 9.06 18.23 16.17
N TYR A 421 8.76 19.31 16.90
CA TYR A 421 9.15 19.44 18.31
C TYR A 421 8.29 18.67 19.31
N ARG A 422 7.10 18.20 18.90
CA ARG A 422 6.13 17.57 19.81
C ARG A 422 6.00 16.07 19.65
N ILE A 423 6.39 15.53 18.50
CA ILE A 423 6.29 14.10 18.20
C ILE A 423 7.70 13.56 18.09
N ASN A 424 8.07 12.65 19.00
CA ASN A 424 9.38 12.01 19.02
C ASN A 424 9.32 10.54 18.58
N HIS A 425 8.15 9.93 18.72
CA HIS A 425 7.99 8.52 18.36
C HIS A 425 6.68 8.28 17.63
N ILE A 426 6.76 7.62 16.50
CA ILE A 426 5.58 7.24 15.70
C ILE A 426 5.54 5.71 15.59
N LEU A 427 4.39 5.14 15.95
CA LEU A 427 4.08 3.72 15.77
C LEU A 427 2.91 3.59 14.81
N VAL A 428 3.05 2.75 13.78
CA VAL A 428 1.99 2.53 12.78
C VAL A 428 1.63 1.04 12.75
N ASP A 429 0.35 0.74 12.98
CA ASP A 429 -0.21 -0.61 12.85
C ASP A 429 -0.85 -0.79 11.48
N GLU A 430 -0.83 -2.01 10.95
CA GLU A 430 -1.41 -2.39 9.65
C GLU A 430 -0.92 -1.50 8.48
N PHE A 431 0.40 -1.24 8.43
CA PHE A 431 0.98 -0.33 7.42
C PHE A 431 0.71 -0.77 5.97
N GLN A 432 0.48 -2.06 5.71
CA GLN A 432 0.11 -2.54 4.38
C GLN A 432 -1.21 -1.96 3.86
N ASP A 433 -2.02 -1.35 4.72
CA ASP A 433 -3.28 -0.70 4.37
C ASP A 433 -3.14 0.82 4.15
N THR A 434 -1.91 1.34 4.24
CA THR A 434 -1.59 2.76 4.05
C THR A 434 -1.58 3.12 2.56
N SER A 435 -2.15 4.28 2.19
CA SER A 435 -2.08 4.83 0.84
C SER A 435 -0.78 5.59 0.59
N SER A 436 -0.45 5.84 -0.69
CA SER A 436 0.75 6.60 -1.07
C SER A 436 0.77 8.00 -0.46
N MET A 437 -0.37 8.69 -0.43
CA MET A 437 -0.47 10.04 0.16
C MET A 437 -0.31 10.02 1.69
N GLN A 438 -0.77 8.96 2.35
CA GLN A 438 -0.56 8.79 3.78
C GLN A 438 0.91 8.48 4.10
N GLN A 439 1.61 7.75 3.22
CA GLN A 439 3.06 7.57 3.36
C GLN A 439 3.79 8.92 3.21
N ILE A 440 3.48 9.71 2.19
CA ILE A 440 4.04 11.06 2.01
C ILE A 440 3.78 11.93 3.24
N LEU A 441 2.60 11.82 3.85
CA LEU A 441 2.29 12.53 5.10
C LEU A 441 3.27 12.13 6.23
N LEU A 442 3.52 10.83 6.39
CA LEU A 442 4.46 10.33 7.40
C LEU A 442 5.90 10.75 7.10
N GLU A 443 6.32 10.76 5.84
CA GLU A 443 7.62 11.26 5.39
C GLU A 443 7.79 12.74 5.72
N LYS A 444 6.78 13.58 5.43
CA LYS A 444 6.80 15.01 5.80
C LYS A 444 6.84 15.25 7.31
N LEU A 445 6.13 14.44 8.09
CA LEU A 445 6.15 14.54 9.56
C LEU A 445 7.52 14.17 10.16
N THR A 446 8.29 13.39 9.45
CA THR A 446 9.59 12.88 9.90
C THR A 446 10.76 13.45 9.11
N ALA A 447 10.53 14.46 8.26
CA ALA A 447 11.55 15.01 7.36
C ALA A 447 12.78 15.56 8.09
N GLY A 448 12.59 16.12 9.29
CA GLY A 448 13.67 16.63 10.15
C GLY A 448 14.32 15.58 11.09
N TRP A 449 13.94 14.30 10.95
CA TRP A 449 14.47 13.27 11.86
C TRP A 449 15.77 12.68 11.37
N GLU A 450 16.68 12.40 12.32
CA GLU A 450 17.97 11.78 12.07
C GLU A 450 18.09 10.47 12.86
N GLN A 451 18.91 9.54 12.37
CA GLN A 451 19.08 8.23 12.98
C GLN A 451 19.57 8.27 14.44
N THR A 452 20.27 9.36 14.83
CA THR A 452 20.96 9.49 16.13
C THR A 452 20.31 10.49 17.08
N ASP A 453 19.19 11.10 16.71
CA ASP A 453 18.51 12.14 17.50
C ASP A 453 17.60 11.60 18.61
N GLY A 454 17.47 10.28 18.72
CA GLY A 454 16.64 9.61 19.71
C GLY A 454 15.17 9.42 19.30
N ARG A 455 14.76 10.01 18.18
CA ARG A 455 13.42 9.84 17.61
C ARG A 455 13.31 8.50 16.89
N THR A 456 12.15 7.84 16.93
CA THR A 456 12.00 6.52 16.34
C THR A 456 10.68 6.33 15.58
N PHE A 457 10.78 5.61 14.46
CA PHE A 457 9.66 5.22 13.65
C PHE A 457 9.50 3.69 13.67
N PHE A 458 8.32 3.20 14.00
CA PHE A 458 8.05 1.78 14.16
C PHE A 458 6.79 1.39 13.39
N VAL A 459 6.94 0.49 12.44
CA VAL A 459 5.79 0.02 11.67
C VAL A 459 5.61 -1.49 11.81
N VAL A 460 4.34 -1.89 11.86
CA VAL A 460 3.94 -3.30 11.82
C VAL A 460 2.98 -3.50 10.67
N GLY A 461 3.20 -4.54 9.89
CA GLY A 461 2.34 -4.87 8.77
C GLY A 461 2.39 -6.35 8.43
N ASP A 462 1.44 -6.77 7.59
CA ASP A 462 1.40 -8.11 7.01
C ASP A 462 1.15 -8.00 5.50
N ALA A 463 2.21 -8.17 4.72
CA ALA A 463 2.13 -8.10 3.26
C ALA A 463 1.13 -9.11 2.65
N MET A 464 0.72 -10.14 3.41
CA MET A 464 -0.21 -11.18 2.96
C MET A 464 -1.68 -10.87 3.29
N GLN A 465 -1.97 -9.81 4.06
CA GLN A 465 -3.31 -9.53 4.61
C GLN A 465 -3.89 -8.18 4.19
N SER A 466 -3.42 -7.55 3.14
CA SER A 466 -4.05 -6.31 2.67
C SER A 466 -5.49 -6.59 2.21
N CYS A 467 -6.47 -6.09 2.97
CA CYS A 467 -7.90 -6.22 2.72
C CYS A 467 -8.53 -4.96 2.12
N TYR A 468 -7.81 -3.83 2.12
CA TYR A 468 -8.34 -2.50 1.83
C TYR A 468 -7.91 -1.92 0.48
N GLY A 469 -7.72 -2.76 -0.53
CA GLY A 469 -7.40 -2.32 -1.90
C GLY A 469 -8.41 -1.31 -2.49
N PHE A 470 -9.62 -1.22 -1.92
CA PHE A 470 -10.62 -0.21 -2.28
C PHE A 470 -10.32 1.20 -1.70
N ARG A 471 -9.37 1.31 -0.76
CA ARG A 471 -8.83 2.58 -0.21
C ARG A 471 -7.40 2.84 -0.68
N ASP A 472 -7.03 2.30 -1.85
CA ASP A 472 -5.70 2.45 -2.46
C ASP A 472 -4.52 1.92 -1.62
N ALA A 473 -4.82 0.98 -0.70
CA ALA A 473 -3.80 0.27 0.05
C ALA A 473 -2.82 -0.43 -0.90
N ASN A 474 -1.54 -0.13 -0.77
CA ASN A 474 -0.50 -0.66 -1.63
C ASN A 474 0.52 -1.46 -0.80
N VAL A 475 0.44 -2.79 -0.88
CA VAL A 475 1.39 -3.69 -0.20
C VAL A 475 2.84 -3.42 -0.63
N GLY A 476 3.04 -2.97 -1.88
CA GLY A 476 4.36 -2.59 -2.39
C GLY A 476 5.02 -1.49 -1.55
N LEU A 477 4.23 -0.55 -1.01
CA LEU A 477 4.74 0.52 -0.14
C LEU A 477 5.37 -0.06 1.14
N PHE A 478 4.73 -1.05 1.76
CA PHE A 478 5.29 -1.69 2.96
C PHE A 478 6.57 -2.46 2.66
N LEU A 479 6.65 -3.15 1.52
CA LEU A 479 7.85 -3.87 1.11
C LEU A 479 8.99 -2.90 0.78
N ALA A 480 8.71 -1.83 0.04
CA ALA A 480 9.69 -0.78 -0.27
C ALA A 480 10.18 -0.07 1.00
N LEU A 481 9.29 0.22 1.95
CA LEU A 481 9.65 0.82 3.24
C LEU A 481 10.56 -0.10 4.07
N ARG A 482 10.39 -1.41 4.00
CA ARG A 482 11.28 -2.36 4.67
C ARG A 482 12.69 -2.40 4.07
N GLU A 483 12.82 -2.16 2.78
CA GLU A 483 14.10 -2.17 2.06
C GLU A 483 14.81 -0.81 2.12
N ASN A 484 14.08 0.27 1.94
CA ASN A 484 14.63 1.60 1.73
C ASN A 484 14.51 2.52 2.97
N GLY A 485 13.68 2.16 3.96
CA GLY A 485 13.35 3.05 5.08
C GLY A 485 12.22 4.02 4.76
N LEU A 486 12.01 5.03 5.62
CA LEU A 486 11.04 6.11 5.44
C LEU A 486 11.79 7.44 5.32
N GLY A 487 11.84 8.03 4.13
CA GLY A 487 12.64 9.22 3.91
C GLY A 487 14.11 9.01 4.31
N ASN A 488 14.61 9.80 5.25
CA ASN A 488 15.99 9.68 5.76
C ASN A 488 16.14 8.67 6.91
N ILE A 489 15.06 8.02 7.35
CA ILE A 489 15.08 7.12 8.50
C ILE A 489 15.28 5.67 8.02
N PRO A 490 16.44 5.06 8.26
CA PRO A 490 16.64 3.64 7.97
C PRO A 490 15.82 2.79 8.95
N LEU A 491 15.13 1.78 8.44
CA LEU A 491 14.35 0.84 9.23
C LEU A 491 15.02 -0.53 9.27
N ILE A 492 15.11 -1.11 10.45
CA ILE A 492 15.62 -2.47 10.61
C ILE A 492 14.49 -3.46 10.33
N PRO A 493 14.59 -4.28 9.28
CA PRO A 493 13.55 -5.26 8.98
C PRO A 493 13.53 -6.40 10.02
N ILE A 494 12.33 -6.77 10.45
CA ILE A 494 12.07 -7.85 11.40
C ILE A 494 10.93 -8.73 10.90
N ASP A 495 11.10 -10.06 11.01
CA ASP A 495 10.09 -11.05 10.67
C ASP A 495 9.66 -11.83 11.91
N LEU A 496 8.35 -11.79 12.23
CA LEU A 496 7.76 -12.61 13.26
C LEU A 496 7.22 -13.90 12.64
N GLN A 497 7.58 -15.06 13.22
CA GLN A 497 7.24 -16.35 12.66
C GLN A 497 6.24 -17.15 13.52
N THR A 498 6.20 -16.88 14.84
CA THR A 498 5.37 -17.65 15.77
C THR A 498 3.91 -17.20 15.68
N ASN A 499 3.00 -18.13 15.42
CA ASN A 499 1.56 -17.90 15.45
C ASN A 499 0.98 -18.43 16.78
N PHE A 500 0.34 -17.54 17.57
CA PHE A 500 -0.26 -17.88 18.87
C PHE A 500 -1.76 -18.22 18.77
N ARG A 501 -2.40 -18.04 17.61
CA ARG A 501 -3.83 -18.34 17.42
C ARG A 501 -4.11 -19.78 16.98
N SER A 502 -3.23 -20.37 16.22
CA SER A 502 -3.35 -21.75 15.79
C SER A 502 -2.56 -22.62 16.77
N ASN A 503 -3.24 -23.21 17.74
CA ASN A 503 -2.75 -24.44 18.35
C ASN A 503 -2.80 -25.52 17.27
N ALA A 504 -1.63 -26.07 16.95
CA ALA A 504 -1.51 -27.26 16.13
C ALA A 504 -2.19 -28.45 16.81
#